data_2c55f70710509b04d2398672c7901853
#
_entry.id   2c55f70710509b04d2398672c7901853
#
_cell.length_a   1.000
_cell.length_b   1.000
_cell.length_c   1.000
_cell.angle_alpha   90.00
_cell.angle_beta   90.00
_cell.angle_gamma   90.00
#
_symmetry.space_group_name_H-M   'P 1'
#
loop_
_entity.id
_entity.type
_entity.pdbx_description
1 polymer ?
#
loop_
_entity_poly.entity_id
_entity_poly.type
_entity_poly.pdbx_seq_one_letter_code
_entity_poly.pdbx_strand_id
1 'polypeptide(L)'
;MPINCIGKRSGGRHVAVTAMVGVLCLLLLVATSVQAASLQGVGVVFLHGKGVWAGAFDGGIPAALEAEGAVAVSPEMPWSLRRIYGATYEEAMREIDAVVAGLKGRGAKRIVIIGHSLGANAAIGYAASRHGVAAVVALSPGHLPETAEMQARTADAIKEARALVAAGEKSRRIWPDGVQGIPTFATASPAVYLSMFDPDGPAVIPRNAAALNGVPLLWVVGQSDPILARGRDYAFSRAPRNPKSRYVEVSAGHLTAPQVARSQVVEWLKSLW
;
A
#
# COMPACT_ATOMS: atom_id res chain seq x y z
N MET A 1 -37.37 67.62 -69.63
CA MET A 1 -37.32 68.14 -68.24
C MET A 1 -36.65 67.09 -67.40
N PRO A 2 -35.59 67.44 -66.66
CA PRO A 2 -34.78 66.50 -65.94
C PRO A 2 -35.19 66.41 -64.41
N ILE A 3 -34.93 65.28 -63.81
CA ILE A 3 -34.88 65.25 -62.35
C ILE A 3 -33.66 64.36 -61.92
N ASN A 4 -32.75 65.03 -61.21
CA ASN A 4 -31.62 64.42 -60.47
C ASN A 4 -32.08 63.51 -59.40
N CYS A 5 -31.36 62.48 -59.13
CA CYS A 5 -31.32 61.83 -57.84
C CYS A 5 -29.90 61.50 -57.43
N ILE A 6 -29.53 62.07 -56.36
CA ILE A 6 -28.26 62.07 -55.67
C ILE A 6 -28.04 60.73 -54.96
N GLY A 7 -26.85 60.14 -55.16
CA GLY A 7 -26.40 58.95 -54.42
C GLY A 7 -26.02 59.26 -52.97
N LYS A 8 -26.41 58.39 -52.04
CA LYS A 8 -25.87 58.32 -50.70
C LYS A 8 -24.94 57.12 -50.55
N ARG A 9 -23.69 57.36 -50.27
CA ARG A 9 -22.70 56.40 -49.81
C ARG A 9 -23.05 55.99 -48.37
N SER A 10 -23.10 54.71 -48.11
CA SER A 10 -23.02 54.15 -46.77
C SER A 10 -21.84 53.20 -46.72
N GLY A 11 -20.70 53.77 -46.34
CA GLY A 11 -19.50 52.97 -46.02
C GLY A 11 -19.29 53.04 -44.50
N GLY A 12 -18.99 51.92 -43.92
CA GLY A 12 -18.30 51.92 -42.66
C GLY A 12 -19.03 51.35 -41.42
N ARG A 13 -19.46 50.11 -41.51
CA ARG A 13 -19.85 49.40 -40.25
C ARG A 13 -19.48 47.90 -40.17
N HIS A 14 -18.76 47.33 -41.14
CA HIS A 14 -18.47 45.89 -41.13
C HIS A 14 -17.05 45.48 -40.66
N VAL A 15 -16.14 46.45 -40.42
CA VAL A 15 -14.74 46.12 -40.04
C VAL A 15 -14.56 45.97 -38.55
N ALA A 16 -15.43 46.54 -37.68
CA ALA A 16 -15.27 46.49 -36.23
C ALA A 16 -15.76 45.20 -35.56
N VAL A 17 -16.68 44.43 -36.22
CA VAL A 17 -17.26 43.20 -35.63
C VAL A 17 -16.38 41.98 -35.81
N THR A 18 -15.61 41.92 -36.88
CA THR A 18 -14.74 40.77 -37.19
C THR A 18 -13.47 40.71 -36.33
N ALA A 19 -12.98 41.86 -35.84
CA ALA A 19 -11.81 41.91 -34.94
C ALA A 19 -12.14 41.49 -33.50
N MET A 20 -13.40 41.72 -33.04
CA MET A 20 -13.81 41.40 -31.66
C MET A 20 -14.10 39.91 -31.48
N VAL A 21 -14.54 39.20 -32.55
CA VAL A 21 -14.78 37.73 -32.47
C VAL A 21 -13.47 36.96 -32.49
N GLY A 22 -12.44 37.46 -33.20
CA GLY A 22 -11.12 36.82 -33.25
C GLY A 22 -10.37 36.86 -31.90
N VAL A 23 -10.52 37.93 -31.13
CA VAL A 23 -9.88 38.04 -29.79
C VAL A 23 -10.63 37.24 -28.71
N LEU A 24 -11.93 37.02 -28.82
CA LEU A 24 -12.71 36.21 -27.91
C LEU A 24 -12.46 34.71 -28.09
N CYS A 25 -12.19 34.26 -29.31
CA CYS A 25 -11.81 32.87 -29.56
C CYS A 25 -10.37 32.52 -29.15
N LEU A 26 -9.45 33.51 -29.09
CA LEU A 26 -8.07 33.27 -28.63
C LEU A 26 -7.96 33.21 -27.10
N LEU A 27 -8.91 33.77 -26.35
CA LEU A 27 -8.94 33.73 -24.89
C LEU A 27 -9.55 32.45 -24.31
N LEU A 28 -10.23 31.64 -25.11
CA LEU A 28 -10.85 30.38 -24.67
C LEU A 28 -9.94 29.16 -24.82
N LEU A 29 -8.71 29.28 -25.32
CA LEU A 29 -7.77 28.17 -25.53
C LEU A 29 -6.66 28.07 -24.48
N VAL A 30 -6.67 28.87 -23.43
CA VAL A 30 -5.88 28.60 -22.24
C VAL A 30 -6.76 27.81 -21.26
N ALA A 31 -7.29 26.68 -21.69
CA ALA A 31 -7.62 25.61 -20.80
C ALA A 31 -6.28 25.14 -20.19
N THR A 32 -5.91 25.70 -19.03
CA THR A 32 -4.93 25.07 -18.16
C THR A 32 -5.42 23.65 -17.93
N SER A 33 -4.89 22.70 -18.69
CA SER A 33 -5.00 21.29 -18.33
C SER A 33 -4.36 21.19 -16.95
N VAL A 34 -5.17 21.23 -15.91
CA VAL A 34 -4.75 20.71 -14.61
C VAL A 34 -4.44 19.25 -14.90
N GLN A 35 -3.17 18.98 -15.17
CA GLN A 35 -2.69 17.61 -15.35
C GLN A 35 -3.00 16.92 -14.03
N ALA A 36 -4.04 16.07 -14.04
CA ALA A 36 -4.35 15.25 -12.87
C ALA A 36 -3.06 14.52 -12.47
N ALA A 37 -2.69 14.57 -11.21
CA ALA A 37 -1.48 13.91 -10.72
C ALA A 37 -1.53 12.44 -11.15
N SER A 38 -0.54 12.03 -11.93
CA SER A 38 -0.44 10.68 -12.50
C SER A 38 0.55 9.87 -11.71
N LEU A 39 0.31 8.56 -11.61
CA LEU A 39 1.23 7.62 -10.98
C LEU A 39 2.24 7.02 -11.98
N GLN A 40 2.51 7.69 -13.09
CA GLN A 40 3.53 7.29 -14.04
C GLN A 40 4.90 7.16 -13.37
N GLY A 41 5.59 6.04 -13.63
CA GLY A 41 6.87 5.72 -13.03
C GLY A 41 6.79 5.26 -11.57
N VAL A 42 5.59 5.00 -11.06
CA VAL A 42 5.38 4.35 -9.76
C VAL A 42 5.25 2.84 -9.95
N GLY A 43 6.10 2.07 -9.27
CA GLY A 43 6.00 0.62 -9.14
C GLY A 43 5.36 0.27 -7.79
N VAL A 44 4.34 -0.56 -7.81
CA VAL A 44 3.57 -0.99 -6.65
C VAL A 44 3.75 -2.48 -6.42
N VAL A 45 4.13 -2.85 -5.20
CA VAL A 45 4.06 -4.24 -4.72
C VAL A 45 2.90 -4.35 -3.75
N PHE A 46 1.91 -5.19 -4.06
CA PHE A 46 0.78 -5.45 -3.16
C PHE A 46 0.93 -6.82 -2.49
N LEU A 47 1.06 -6.83 -1.17
CA LEU A 47 1.26 -8.01 -0.33
C LEU A 47 -0.06 -8.45 0.31
N HIS A 48 -0.52 -9.65 -0.04
CA HIS A 48 -1.77 -10.22 0.49
C HIS A 48 -1.66 -10.63 1.97
N GLY A 49 -2.79 -10.85 2.63
CA GLY A 49 -2.89 -11.35 4.00
C GLY A 49 -2.48 -12.81 4.16
N LYS A 50 -2.47 -13.27 5.42
CA LYS A 50 -2.16 -14.65 5.79
C LYS A 50 -3.23 -15.64 5.32
N GLY A 51 -2.80 -16.81 4.83
CA GLY A 51 -3.70 -17.92 4.50
C GLY A 51 -4.64 -17.69 3.31
N VAL A 52 -4.30 -16.71 2.46
CA VAL A 52 -5.00 -16.45 1.20
C VAL A 52 -4.02 -16.53 0.03
N TRP A 53 -4.34 -16.07 -1.14
CA TRP A 53 -3.49 -16.10 -2.35
C TRP A 53 -3.27 -14.68 -2.90
N ALA A 54 -2.36 -14.54 -3.84
CA ALA A 54 -2.09 -13.27 -4.51
C ALA A 54 -3.36 -12.67 -5.14
N GLY A 55 -3.61 -11.39 -4.89
CA GLY A 55 -4.82 -10.67 -5.34
C GLY A 55 -6.07 -10.88 -4.47
N ALA A 56 -6.05 -11.78 -3.48
CA ALA A 56 -7.18 -11.94 -2.57
C ALA A 56 -7.30 -10.74 -1.61
N PHE A 57 -8.52 -10.22 -1.47
CA PHE A 57 -8.85 -9.09 -0.57
C PHE A 57 -8.02 -7.84 -0.81
N ASP A 58 -7.58 -7.61 -2.05
CA ASP A 58 -6.82 -6.41 -2.45
C ASP A 58 -7.71 -5.16 -2.65
N GLY A 59 -9.04 -5.33 -2.60
CA GLY A 59 -10.01 -4.26 -2.77
C GLY A 59 -10.02 -3.60 -4.15
N GLY A 60 -9.35 -4.21 -5.15
CA GLY A 60 -9.16 -3.62 -6.47
C GLY A 60 -8.16 -2.45 -6.48
N ILE A 61 -7.34 -2.32 -5.42
CA ILE A 61 -6.34 -1.24 -5.31
C ILE A 61 -5.27 -1.34 -6.40
N PRO A 62 -4.65 -2.52 -6.70
CA PRO A 62 -3.69 -2.61 -7.79
C PRO A 62 -4.24 -2.13 -9.12
N ALA A 63 -5.42 -2.60 -9.52
CA ALA A 63 -6.07 -2.19 -10.76
C ALA A 63 -6.40 -0.69 -10.80
N ALA A 64 -6.85 -0.10 -9.68
CA ALA A 64 -7.12 1.33 -9.59
C ALA A 64 -5.85 2.17 -9.75
N LEU A 65 -4.71 1.71 -9.19
CA LEU A 65 -3.43 2.39 -9.35
C LEU A 65 -2.85 2.25 -10.77
N GLU A 66 -3.09 1.10 -11.42
CA GLU A 66 -2.72 0.89 -12.83
C GLU A 66 -3.53 1.81 -13.76
N ALA A 67 -4.80 2.04 -13.48
CA ALA A 67 -5.63 3.00 -14.21
C ALA A 67 -5.09 4.45 -14.12
N GLU A 68 -4.33 4.78 -13.06
CA GLU A 68 -3.63 6.06 -12.88
C GLU A 68 -2.20 6.05 -13.43
N GLY A 69 -1.77 4.98 -14.09
CA GLY A 69 -0.48 4.86 -14.74
C GLY A 69 0.63 4.20 -13.93
N ALA A 70 0.35 3.65 -12.76
CA ALA A 70 1.31 2.84 -12.03
C ALA A 70 1.52 1.46 -12.69
N VAL A 71 2.57 0.77 -12.25
CA VAL A 71 2.79 -0.65 -12.59
C VAL A 71 2.67 -1.45 -11.30
N ALA A 72 1.66 -2.28 -11.18
CA ALA A 72 1.43 -3.07 -9.97
C ALA A 72 1.80 -4.55 -10.15
N VAL A 73 2.28 -5.17 -9.06
CA VAL A 73 2.56 -6.61 -8.96
C VAL A 73 2.07 -7.10 -7.60
N SER A 74 1.31 -8.20 -7.62
CA SER A 74 0.86 -8.89 -6.40
C SER A 74 1.53 -10.27 -6.35
N PRO A 75 2.67 -10.43 -5.66
CA PRO A 75 3.36 -11.73 -5.59
C PRO A 75 2.63 -12.71 -4.66
N GLU A 76 2.81 -14.00 -4.93
CA GLU A 76 2.38 -15.08 -4.04
C GLU A 76 3.39 -15.24 -2.89
N MET A 77 3.06 -14.73 -1.73
CA MET A 77 3.98 -14.66 -0.58
C MET A 77 4.07 -15.99 0.18
N PRO A 78 5.17 -16.22 0.96
CA PRO A 78 5.37 -17.49 1.69
C PRO A 78 4.25 -17.88 2.66
N TRP A 79 3.49 -16.92 3.17
CA TRP A 79 2.35 -17.14 4.08
C TRP A 79 1.02 -17.39 3.37
N SER A 80 1.04 -17.59 2.05
CA SER A 80 -0.16 -17.91 1.28
C SER A 80 -0.70 -19.31 1.58
N LEU A 81 -1.96 -19.54 1.23
CA LEU A 81 -2.58 -20.87 1.31
C LEU A 81 -1.84 -21.91 0.45
N ARG A 82 -1.21 -21.49 -0.66
CA ARG A 82 -0.48 -22.37 -1.58
C ARG A 82 0.92 -22.70 -1.09
N ARG A 83 1.56 -21.81 -0.36
CA ARG A 83 2.95 -21.96 0.12
C ARG A 83 3.05 -22.34 1.59
N ILE A 84 1.98 -22.12 2.38
CA ILE A 84 1.81 -22.61 3.77
C ILE A 84 3.07 -22.33 4.62
N TYR A 85 3.48 -21.06 4.80
CA TYR A 85 4.71 -20.68 5.49
C TYR A 85 5.96 -21.38 4.91
N GLY A 86 6.12 -21.29 3.58
CA GLY A 86 7.18 -21.98 2.84
C GLY A 86 8.58 -21.37 2.95
N ALA A 87 8.72 -20.18 3.56
CA ALA A 87 9.98 -19.48 3.74
C ALA A 87 9.94 -18.59 5.00
N THR A 88 11.11 -18.23 5.51
CA THR A 88 11.26 -17.30 6.64
C THR A 88 10.82 -15.87 6.27
N TYR A 89 10.60 -15.05 7.29
CA TYR A 89 10.28 -13.63 7.09
C TYR A 89 11.37 -12.90 6.28
N GLU A 90 12.64 -13.16 6.56
CA GLU A 90 13.76 -12.56 5.84
C GLU A 90 13.85 -13.06 4.39
N GLU A 91 13.55 -14.33 4.12
CA GLU A 91 13.44 -14.86 2.76
C GLU A 91 12.30 -14.21 2.00
N ALA A 92 11.16 -13.96 2.67
CA ALA A 92 10.07 -13.18 2.08
C ALA A 92 10.52 -11.75 1.71
N MET A 93 11.36 -11.08 2.53
CA MET A 93 11.92 -9.77 2.18
C MET A 93 12.80 -9.85 0.92
N ARG A 94 13.59 -10.93 0.76
CA ARG A 94 14.38 -11.14 -0.47
C ARG A 94 13.51 -11.43 -1.70
N GLU A 95 12.38 -12.10 -1.54
CA GLU A 95 11.42 -12.26 -2.63
C GLU A 95 10.82 -10.91 -3.05
N ILE A 96 10.53 -10.03 -2.09
CA ILE A 96 10.09 -8.67 -2.40
C ILE A 96 11.20 -7.87 -3.11
N ASP A 97 12.49 -8.04 -2.70
CA ASP A 97 13.64 -7.42 -3.38
C ASP A 97 13.64 -7.78 -4.88
N ALA A 98 13.37 -9.05 -5.23
CA ALA A 98 13.32 -9.50 -6.63
C ALA A 98 12.14 -8.85 -7.40
N VAL A 99 10.97 -8.73 -6.78
CA VAL A 99 9.81 -8.05 -7.38
C VAL A 99 10.12 -6.55 -7.61
N VAL A 100 10.72 -5.89 -6.63
CA VAL A 100 11.14 -4.48 -6.73
C VAL A 100 12.18 -4.29 -7.84
N ALA A 101 13.14 -5.19 -7.97
CA ALA A 101 14.12 -5.16 -9.05
C ALA A 101 13.43 -5.29 -10.43
N GLY A 102 12.46 -6.20 -10.55
CA GLY A 102 11.65 -6.35 -11.76
C GLY A 102 10.85 -5.10 -12.11
N LEU A 103 10.24 -4.42 -11.12
CA LEU A 103 9.53 -3.15 -11.33
C LEU A 103 10.48 -2.03 -11.78
N LYS A 104 11.66 -1.93 -11.18
CA LYS A 104 12.72 -0.97 -11.60
C LYS A 104 13.18 -1.26 -13.02
N GLY A 105 13.38 -2.52 -13.39
CA GLY A 105 13.70 -2.94 -14.76
C GLY A 105 12.62 -2.57 -15.79
N ARG A 106 11.35 -2.45 -15.36
CA ARG A 106 10.21 -1.96 -16.15
C ARG A 106 10.07 -0.43 -16.15
N GLY A 107 11.04 0.30 -15.60
CA GLY A 107 11.09 1.75 -15.59
C GLY A 107 10.48 2.44 -14.36
N ALA A 108 10.10 1.69 -13.32
CA ALA A 108 9.61 2.30 -12.08
C ALA A 108 10.74 3.08 -11.39
N LYS A 109 10.49 4.36 -11.11
CA LYS A 109 11.42 5.28 -10.43
C LYS A 109 11.10 5.42 -8.94
N ARG A 110 9.88 5.12 -8.55
CA ARG A 110 9.36 5.20 -7.17
C ARG A 110 8.72 3.88 -6.83
N ILE A 111 9.10 3.30 -5.70
CA ILE A 111 8.55 2.00 -5.25
C ILE A 111 7.64 2.24 -4.06
N VAL A 112 6.42 1.76 -4.16
CA VAL A 112 5.41 1.75 -3.11
C VAL A 112 5.16 0.32 -2.68
N ILE A 113 5.18 0.07 -1.37
CA ILE A 113 4.81 -1.24 -0.83
C ILE A 113 3.45 -1.08 -0.13
N ILE A 114 2.48 -1.83 -0.60
CA ILE A 114 1.13 -1.89 -0.03
C ILE A 114 0.92 -3.29 0.53
N GLY A 115 0.30 -3.40 1.68
CA GLY A 115 -0.04 -4.72 2.20
C GLY A 115 -1.33 -4.71 3.00
N HIS A 116 -1.98 -5.87 3.04
CA HIS A 116 -3.16 -6.13 3.86
C HIS A 116 -2.83 -7.16 4.94
N SER A 117 -3.26 -6.94 6.18
CA SER A 117 -3.10 -7.88 7.29
C SER A 117 -1.61 -8.24 7.52
N LEU A 118 -1.21 -9.53 7.43
CA LEU A 118 0.21 -9.93 7.48
C LEU A 118 1.04 -9.29 6.35
N GLY A 119 0.43 -9.05 5.19
CA GLY A 119 1.09 -8.28 4.12
C GLY A 119 1.40 -6.84 4.53
N ALA A 120 0.55 -6.21 5.37
CA ALA A 120 0.82 -4.88 5.91
C ALA A 120 1.97 -4.89 6.94
N ASN A 121 2.04 -5.94 7.79
CA ASN A 121 3.19 -6.19 8.65
C ASN A 121 4.47 -6.27 7.79
N ALA A 122 4.45 -7.10 6.74
CA ALA A 122 5.59 -7.27 5.85
C ALA A 122 5.95 -6.00 5.06
N ALA A 123 4.97 -5.19 4.66
CA ALA A 123 5.21 -3.91 3.99
C ALA A 123 5.99 -2.93 4.88
N ILE A 124 5.60 -2.83 6.16
CA ILE A 124 6.30 -2.03 7.17
C ILE A 124 7.69 -2.61 7.43
N GLY A 125 7.81 -3.92 7.63
CA GLY A 125 9.09 -4.60 7.85
C GLY A 125 10.07 -4.47 6.69
N TYR A 126 9.57 -4.55 5.46
CA TYR A 126 10.37 -4.34 4.26
C TYR A 126 10.92 -2.90 4.21
N ALA A 127 10.07 -1.91 4.37
CA ALA A 127 10.50 -0.51 4.33
C ALA A 127 11.42 -0.11 5.51
N ALA A 128 11.32 -0.80 6.65
CA ALA A 128 12.21 -0.62 7.79
C ALA A 128 13.61 -1.20 7.55
N SER A 129 13.72 -2.28 6.77
CA SER A 129 14.95 -3.04 6.54
C SER A 129 15.61 -2.79 5.18
N ARG A 130 14.94 -2.07 4.27
CA ARG A 130 15.40 -1.77 2.91
C ARG A 130 15.35 -0.27 2.61
N HIS A 131 16.24 0.17 1.72
CA HIS A 131 16.26 1.55 1.22
C HIS A 131 15.52 1.69 -0.12
N GLY A 132 15.10 2.92 -0.43
CA GLY A 132 14.52 3.24 -1.73
C GLY A 132 13.02 2.94 -1.85
N VAL A 133 12.33 2.71 -0.73
CA VAL A 133 10.86 2.71 -0.67
C VAL A 133 10.39 4.15 -0.60
N ALA A 134 9.51 4.54 -1.52
CA ALA A 134 8.98 5.90 -1.62
C ALA A 134 7.75 6.13 -0.72
N ALA A 135 6.98 5.09 -0.44
CA ALA A 135 5.82 5.14 0.46
C ALA A 135 5.39 3.73 0.90
N VAL A 136 4.72 3.65 2.06
CA VAL A 136 4.09 2.43 2.59
C VAL A 136 2.61 2.66 2.79
N VAL A 137 1.79 1.69 2.38
CA VAL A 137 0.36 1.63 2.72
C VAL A 137 0.10 0.35 3.52
N ALA A 138 -0.31 0.51 4.75
CA ALA A 138 -0.61 -0.57 5.67
C ALA A 138 -2.13 -0.64 5.90
N LEU A 139 -2.78 -1.64 5.29
CA LEU A 139 -4.23 -1.85 5.33
C LEU A 139 -4.55 -2.89 6.40
N SER A 140 -5.26 -2.49 7.45
CA SER A 140 -5.65 -3.37 8.55
C SER A 140 -4.48 -4.28 8.99
N PRO A 141 -3.36 -3.73 9.45
CA PRO A 141 -2.17 -4.52 9.80
C PRO A 141 -2.51 -5.64 10.77
N GLY A 142 -1.96 -6.82 10.52
CA GLY A 142 -2.23 -8.01 11.34
C GLY A 142 -0.97 -8.84 11.55
N HIS A 143 -1.13 -9.96 12.26
CA HIS A 143 -0.02 -10.80 12.70
C HIS A 143 0.92 -10.05 13.65
N LEU A 144 0.62 -10.13 14.95
CA LEU A 144 1.20 -9.30 16.01
C LEU A 144 1.90 -10.19 17.05
N PRO A 145 3.08 -10.77 16.74
CA PRO A 145 3.76 -11.73 17.61
C PRO A 145 4.13 -11.16 18.98
N GLU A 146 4.34 -9.85 19.06
CA GLU A 146 4.74 -9.14 20.28
C GLU A 146 3.60 -8.92 21.28
N THR A 147 2.35 -9.21 20.92
CA THR A 147 1.22 -8.96 21.83
C THR A 147 1.06 -10.04 22.88
N ALA A 148 0.66 -9.65 24.08
CA ALA A 148 0.44 -10.60 25.19
C ALA A 148 -0.52 -11.73 24.79
N GLU A 149 -1.54 -11.43 23.99
CA GLU A 149 -2.50 -12.41 23.48
C GLU A 149 -1.83 -13.47 22.59
N MET A 150 -0.97 -13.04 21.64
CA MET A 150 -0.25 -13.97 20.79
C MET A 150 0.80 -14.75 21.59
N GLN A 151 1.55 -14.09 22.47
CA GLN A 151 2.54 -14.75 23.33
C GLN A 151 1.91 -15.80 24.24
N ALA A 152 0.76 -15.53 24.86
CA ALA A 152 0.05 -16.51 25.69
C ALA A 152 -0.31 -17.78 24.90
N ARG A 153 -0.49 -17.67 23.59
CA ARG A 153 -0.80 -18.78 22.68
C ARG A 153 0.43 -19.52 22.18
N THR A 154 1.56 -18.82 22.00
CA THR A 154 2.72 -19.33 21.24
C THR A 154 3.96 -19.55 22.09
N ALA A 155 3.99 -19.16 23.38
CA ALA A 155 5.20 -19.17 24.20
C ALA A 155 5.90 -20.54 24.26
N ASP A 156 5.16 -21.62 24.53
CA ASP A 156 5.72 -22.97 24.60
C ASP A 156 6.25 -23.43 23.22
N ALA A 157 5.50 -23.13 22.16
CA ALA A 157 5.91 -23.45 20.79
C ALA A 157 7.16 -22.68 20.36
N ILE A 158 7.30 -21.41 20.76
CA ILE A 158 8.52 -20.61 20.53
C ILE A 158 9.71 -21.24 21.25
N LYS A 159 9.54 -21.65 22.52
CA LYS A 159 10.58 -22.33 23.29
C LYS A 159 11.01 -23.65 22.62
N GLU A 160 10.04 -24.47 22.21
CA GLU A 160 10.29 -25.71 21.46
C GLU A 160 11.01 -25.42 20.13
N ALA A 161 10.51 -24.47 19.34
CA ALA A 161 11.10 -24.14 18.06
C ALA A 161 12.55 -23.66 18.19
N ARG A 162 12.89 -22.89 19.23
CA ARG A 162 14.27 -22.46 19.50
C ARG A 162 15.18 -23.67 19.81
N ALA A 163 14.72 -24.63 20.59
CA ALA A 163 15.46 -25.85 20.91
C ALA A 163 15.68 -26.70 19.63
N LEU A 164 14.67 -26.82 18.79
CA LEU A 164 14.74 -27.58 17.53
C LEU A 164 15.69 -26.92 16.52
N VAL A 165 15.68 -25.60 16.42
CA VAL A 165 16.64 -24.85 15.58
C VAL A 165 18.08 -25.09 16.08
N ALA A 166 18.29 -25.04 17.39
CA ALA A 166 19.62 -25.31 17.99
C ALA A 166 20.09 -26.75 17.72
N ALA A 167 19.16 -27.71 17.62
CA ALA A 167 19.41 -29.09 17.24
C ALA A 167 19.57 -29.32 15.72
N GLY A 168 19.44 -28.28 14.90
CA GLY A 168 19.51 -28.39 13.43
C GLY A 168 18.28 -29.01 12.75
N GLU A 169 17.15 -29.12 13.47
CA GLU A 169 15.92 -29.70 12.96
C GLU A 169 15.25 -28.77 11.93
N LYS A 170 14.86 -29.36 10.79
CA LYS A 170 14.26 -28.61 9.66
C LYS A 170 12.88 -29.13 9.26
N SER A 171 12.42 -30.23 9.85
CA SER A 171 11.13 -30.84 9.52
C SER A 171 9.98 -29.91 9.85
N ARG A 172 9.00 -29.85 8.96
CA ARG A 172 7.80 -29.05 9.17
C ARG A 172 6.92 -29.68 10.23
N ARG A 173 6.34 -28.84 11.08
CA ARG A 173 5.43 -29.21 12.16
C ARG A 173 4.21 -28.32 12.16
N ILE A 174 3.18 -28.74 12.87
CA ILE A 174 1.98 -27.94 13.15
C ILE A 174 2.22 -27.15 14.45
N TRP A 175 2.08 -25.83 14.35
CA TRP A 175 2.31 -24.88 15.42
C TRP A 175 1.05 -24.11 15.75
N PRO A 176 0.84 -23.64 17.00
CA PRO A 176 -0.24 -22.73 17.32
C PRO A 176 -0.07 -21.38 16.59
N ASP A 177 -1.21 -20.86 16.15
CA ASP A 177 -1.33 -19.55 15.48
C ASP A 177 -2.64 -18.87 15.92
N GLY A 178 -2.88 -17.66 15.47
CA GLY A 178 -4.12 -16.92 15.67
C GLY A 178 -4.41 -15.96 14.52
N VAL A 179 -5.68 -15.85 14.16
CA VAL A 179 -6.19 -14.89 13.18
C VAL A 179 -7.33 -14.12 13.82
N GLN A 180 -7.15 -12.81 14.02
CA GLN A 180 -8.16 -11.93 14.62
C GLN A 180 -8.73 -12.47 15.95
N GLY A 181 -7.86 -12.97 16.83
CA GLY A 181 -8.24 -13.56 18.12
C GLY A 181 -8.69 -15.03 18.03
N ILE A 182 -8.99 -15.56 16.85
CA ILE A 182 -9.41 -16.95 16.67
C ILE A 182 -8.19 -17.87 16.65
N PRO A 183 -8.15 -18.94 17.47
CA PRO A 183 -7.10 -19.94 17.43
C PRO A 183 -7.04 -20.66 16.08
N THR A 184 -5.84 -20.71 15.49
CA THR A 184 -5.56 -21.44 14.26
C THR A 184 -4.20 -22.14 14.35
N PHE A 185 -3.74 -22.75 13.27
CA PHE A 185 -2.47 -23.44 13.21
C PHE A 185 -1.65 -23.02 11.98
N ALA A 186 -0.33 -22.99 12.15
CA ALA A 186 0.64 -22.80 11.08
C ALA A 186 1.43 -24.09 10.88
N THR A 187 1.63 -24.52 9.64
CA THR A 187 2.55 -25.63 9.31
C THR A 187 3.85 -25.05 8.77
N ALA A 188 4.93 -25.14 9.52
CA ALA A 188 6.21 -24.53 9.22
C ALA A 188 7.40 -25.36 9.76
N SER A 189 8.60 -25.14 9.23
CA SER A 189 9.82 -25.56 9.93
C SER A 189 10.05 -24.69 11.17
N PRO A 190 10.82 -25.15 12.17
CA PRO A 190 11.09 -24.38 13.38
C PRO A 190 11.66 -22.98 13.08
N ALA A 191 12.58 -22.88 12.14
CA ALA A 191 13.19 -21.60 11.76
C ALA A 191 12.18 -20.64 11.11
N VAL A 192 11.31 -21.13 10.24
CA VAL A 192 10.23 -20.34 9.63
C VAL A 192 9.25 -19.89 10.70
N TYR A 193 8.86 -20.76 11.60
CA TYR A 193 7.95 -20.42 12.70
C TYR A 193 8.54 -19.31 13.57
N LEU A 194 9.79 -19.44 14.02
CA LEU A 194 10.46 -18.38 14.81
C LEU A 194 10.52 -17.06 14.07
N SER A 195 10.85 -17.07 12.78
CA SER A 195 10.97 -15.83 12.00
C SER A 195 9.66 -15.04 11.92
N MET A 196 8.53 -15.72 12.02
CA MET A 196 7.20 -15.12 11.96
C MET A 196 6.60 -14.84 13.36
N PHE A 197 6.80 -15.73 14.33
CA PHE A 197 6.03 -15.74 15.57
C PHE A 197 6.83 -15.35 16.81
N ASP A 198 8.16 -15.25 16.73
CA ASP A 198 8.97 -14.82 17.87
C ASP A 198 8.65 -13.35 18.21
N PRO A 199 8.24 -13.03 19.47
CA PRO A 199 7.96 -11.66 19.89
C PRO A 199 9.18 -10.73 19.82
N ASP A 200 10.39 -11.30 19.77
CA ASP A 200 11.64 -10.58 19.54
C ASP A 200 12.12 -10.69 18.07
N GLY A 201 11.35 -11.38 17.23
CA GLY A 201 11.66 -11.68 15.83
C GLY A 201 11.46 -10.49 14.88
N PRO A 202 11.72 -10.68 13.58
CA PRO A 202 11.68 -9.61 12.58
C PRO A 202 10.27 -9.12 12.25
N ALA A 203 9.21 -9.88 12.59
CA ALA A 203 7.82 -9.54 12.25
C ALA A 203 7.13 -8.59 13.25
N VAL A 204 7.89 -7.90 14.12
CA VAL A 204 7.37 -7.02 15.17
C VAL A 204 7.04 -5.64 14.61
N ILE A 205 5.74 -5.33 14.45
CA ILE A 205 5.27 -4.09 13.80
C ILE A 205 5.73 -2.81 14.51
N PRO A 206 5.60 -2.65 15.84
CA PRO A 206 6.00 -1.40 16.50
C PRO A 206 7.48 -1.05 16.34
N ARG A 207 8.36 -2.06 16.34
CA ARG A 207 9.79 -1.88 16.11
C ARG A 207 10.09 -1.50 14.67
N ASN A 208 9.47 -2.19 13.73
CA ASN A 208 9.63 -1.90 12.31
C ASN A 208 9.07 -0.52 11.94
N ALA A 209 7.93 -0.12 12.51
CA ALA A 209 7.38 1.21 12.32
C ALA A 209 8.35 2.32 12.80
N ALA A 210 8.98 2.13 13.96
CA ALA A 210 9.97 3.07 14.49
C ALA A 210 11.23 3.19 13.58
N ALA A 211 11.51 2.17 12.77
CA ALA A 211 12.67 2.10 11.89
C ALA A 211 12.40 2.57 10.43
N LEU A 212 11.23 3.16 10.14
CA LEU A 212 10.83 3.56 8.76
C LEU A 212 11.65 4.69 8.13
N ASN A 213 12.64 5.27 8.80
CA ASN A 213 13.54 6.30 8.27
C ASN A 213 12.83 7.45 7.52
N GLY A 214 11.67 7.90 8.01
CA GLY A 214 10.90 9.00 7.45
C GLY A 214 10.14 8.69 6.16
N VAL A 215 9.99 7.42 5.77
CA VAL A 215 9.12 7.01 4.66
C VAL A 215 7.67 7.36 5.00
N PRO A 216 6.90 8.02 4.09
CA PRO A 216 5.50 8.30 4.30
C PRO A 216 4.70 7.01 4.54
N LEU A 217 3.88 6.98 5.58
CA LEU A 217 3.04 5.85 5.96
C LEU A 217 1.56 6.23 5.91
N LEU A 218 0.80 5.54 5.07
CA LEU A 218 -0.65 5.52 5.16
C LEU A 218 -1.06 4.27 5.96
N TRP A 219 -1.62 4.50 7.15
CA TRP A 219 -2.19 3.43 7.97
C TRP A 219 -3.70 3.50 7.86
N VAL A 220 -4.32 2.44 7.36
CA VAL A 220 -5.78 2.31 7.26
C VAL A 220 -6.25 1.21 8.19
N VAL A 221 -7.31 1.47 8.94
CA VAL A 221 -7.94 0.47 9.81
C VAL A 221 -9.46 0.55 9.70
N GLY A 222 -10.11 -0.61 9.70
CA GLY A 222 -11.57 -0.70 9.73
C GLY A 222 -12.13 -0.41 11.13
N GLN A 223 -13.25 0.31 11.23
CA GLN A 223 -13.92 0.60 12.50
C GLN A 223 -14.44 -0.64 13.21
N SER A 224 -14.66 -1.74 12.48
CA SER A 224 -15.02 -3.05 13.03
C SER A 224 -13.84 -4.04 13.03
N ASP A 225 -12.61 -3.57 12.85
CA ASP A 225 -11.40 -4.38 12.90
C ASP A 225 -10.88 -4.48 14.35
N PRO A 226 -10.60 -5.67 14.90
CA PRO A 226 -10.06 -5.80 16.27
C PRO A 226 -8.76 -5.01 16.51
N ILE A 227 -7.94 -4.76 15.48
CA ILE A 227 -6.71 -3.97 15.63
C ILE A 227 -6.98 -2.50 15.98
N LEU A 228 -8.17 -1.97 15.68
CA LEU A 228 -8.54 -0.60 16.04
C LEU A 228 -8.40 -0.33 17.54
N ALA A 229 -8.74 -1.32 18.38
CA ALA A 229 -8.65 -1.21 19.84
C ALA A 229 -7.23 -0.92 20.35
N ARG A 230 -6.18 -1.16 19.55
CA ARG A 230 -4.79 -0.83 19.89
C ARG A 230 -4.45 0.64 19.67
N GLY A 231 -5.28 1.35 18.91
CA GLY A 231 -5.11 2.78 18.62
C GLY A 231 -3.86 3.13 17.80
N ARG A 232 -3.68 4.42 17.60
CA ARG A 232 -2.56 4.99 16.82
C ARG A 232 -1.20 4.74 17.47
N ASP A 233 -1.15 4.74 18.80
CA ASP A 233 0.09 4.68 19.58
C ASP A 233 0.71 3.29 19.61
N TYR A 234 -0.03 2.28 19.20
CA TYR A 234 0.49 0.93 19.07
C TYR A 234 1.73 0.89 18.14
N ALA A 235 1.62 1.46 16.94
CA ALA A 235 2.71 1.44 15.98
C ALA A 235 2.79 2.69 15.10
N PHE A 236 1.67 3.26 14.63
CA PHE A 236 1.67 4.41 13.72
C PHE A 236 2.41 5.62 14.31
N SER A 237 2.12 5.96 15.56
CA SER A 237 2.77 7.10 16.26
C SER A 237 4.25 6.86 16.57
N ARG A 238 4.75 5.62 16.45
CA ARG A 238 6.17 5.27 16.62
C ARG A 238 7.00 5.55 15.37
N ALA A 239 6.36 5.60 14.20
CA ALA A 239 7.05 5.95 12.97
C ALA A 239 7.62 7.38 13.04
N PRO A 240 8.82 7.64 12.48
CA PRO A 240 9.36 8.99 12.39
C PRO A 240 8.36 9.95 11.75
N ARG A 241 8.27 11.15 12.28
CA ARG A 241 7.32 12.16 11.80
C ARG A 241 7.53 12.44 10.31
N ASN A 242 6.45 12.29 9.54
CA ASN A 242 6.42 12.70 8.15
C ASN A 242 5.09 13.44 7.91
N PRO A 243 5.09 14.68 7.37
CA PRO A 243 3.87 15.47 7.17
C PRO A 243 2.90 14.85 6.17
N LYS A 244 3.38 13.91 5.34
CA LYS A 244 2.56 13.16 4.39
C LYS A 244 1.97 11.87 4.97
N SER A 245 2.43 11.42 6.15
CA SER A 245 1.83 10.24 6.81
C SER A 245 0.40 10.52 7.27
N ARG A 246 -0.46 9.50 7.16
CA ARG A 246 -1.89 9.59 7.55
C ARG A 246 -2.31 8.33 8.29
N TYR A 247 -3.15 8.50 9.29
CA TYR A 247 -3.89 7.43 9.96
C TYR A 247 -5.37 7.62 9.63
N VAL A 248 -5.98 6.60 9.04
CA VAL A 248 -7.35 6.67 8.51
C VAL A 248 -8.18 5.51 9.06
N GLU A 249 -9.33 5.85 9.61
CA GLU A 249 -10.36 4.88 9.99
C GLU A 249 -11.45 4.85 8.93
N VAL A 250 -11.83 3.66 8.50
CA VAL A 250 -12.88 3.46 7.48
C VAL A 250 -14.02 2.63 8.04
N SER A 251 -15.23 2.85 7.57
CA SER A 251 -16.42 2.09 7.99
C SER A 251 -16.42 0.69 7.36
N ALA A 252 -15.55 -0.19 7.89
CA ALA A 252 -15.27 -1.52 7.36
C ALA A 252 -14.83 -2.48 8.46
N GLY A 253 -14.85 -3.78 8.16
CA GLY A 253 -14.15 -4.81 8.92
C GLY A 253 -12.75 -5.07 8.34
N HIS A 254 -12.05 -6.05 8.92
CA HIS A 254 -10.68 -6.41 8.54
C HIS A 254 -10.50 -6.72 7.05
N LEU A 255 -11.37 -7.56 6.49
CA LEU A 255 -11.26 -8.03 5.10
C LEU A 255 -11.79 -7.03 4.07
N THR A 256 -12.67 -6.10 4.48
CA THR A 256 -13.31 -5.13 3.59
C THR A 256 -12.64 -3.76 3.60
N ALA A 257 -11.75 -3.50 4.56
CA ALA A 257 -11.02 -2.24 4.67
C ALA A 257 -10.26 -1.86 3.38
N PRO A 258 -9.58 -2.78 2.66
CA PRO A 258 -8.93 -2.44 1.40
C PRO A 258 -9.90 -1.90 0.34
N GLN A 259 -11.08 -2.54 0.18
CA GLN A 259 -12.08 -2.11 -0.78
C GLN A 259 -12.64 -0.72 -0.45
N VAL A 260 -12.97 -0.48 0.82
CA VAL A 260 -13.54 0.81 1.26
C VAL A 260 -12.51 1.93 1.15
N ALA A 261 -11.25 1.65 1.45
CA ALA A 261 -10.16 2.64 1.42
C ALA A 261 -9.57 2.89 0.02
N ARG A 262 -9.98 2.16 -1.02
CA ARG A 262 -9.36 2.20 -2.36
C ARG A 262 -9.16 3.62 -2.89
N SER A 263 -10.20 4.45 -2.92
CA SER A 263 -10.11 5.83 -3.40
C SER A 263 -9.15 6.67 -2.57
N GLN A 264 -9.19 6.51 -1.24
CA GLN A 264 -8.29 7.24 -0.33
C GLN A 264 -6.82 6.84 -0.53
N VAL A 265 -6.54 5.56 -0.84
CA VAL A 265 -5.18 5.09 -1.17
C VAL A 265 -4.70 5.73 -2.46
N VAL A 266 -5.52 5.74 -3.52
CA VAL A 266 -5.19 6.36 -4.80
C VAL A 266 -4.92 7.85 -4.64
N GLU A 267 -5.82 8.57 -4.00
CA GLU A 267 -5.70 10.02 -3.77
C GLU A 267 -4.48 10.37 -2.92
N TRP A 268 -4.25 9.60 -1.84
CA TRP A 268 -3.07 9.82 -1.00
C TRP A 268 -1.78 9.61 -1.79
N LEU A 269 -1.66 8.54 -2.56
CA LEU A 269 -0.47 8.30 -3.38
C LEU A 269 -0.27 9.41 -4.42
N LYS A 270 -1.34 9.87 -5.09
CA LYS A 270 -1.27 11.01 -6.02
C LYS A 270 -0.80 12.31 -5.34
N SER A 271 -1.15 12.50 -4.07
CA SER A 271 -0.75 13.69 -3.30
C SER A 271 0.72 13.70 -2.87
N LEU A 272 1.44 12.61 -3.08
CA LEU A 272 2.85 12.53 -2.69
C LEU A 272 3.80 13.19 -3.72
N TRP A 273 3.35 13.29 -4.98
CA TRP A 273 4.21 13.74 -6.09
C TRP A 273 3.59 14.76 -7.03
#